data_4d2dee3caf1bbf5cf5ffd9f9039d7a0e
#
_entry.id   4d2dee3caf1bbf5cf5ffd9f9039d7a0e
#
_cell.length_a   1.000
_cell.length_b   1.000
_cell.length_c   1.000
_cell.angle_alpha   90.00
_cell.angle_beta   90.00
_cell.angle_gamma   90.00
#
_symmetry.space_group_name_H-M   'P 1'
#
loop_
_entity.id
_entity.type
_entity.pdbx_description
1 polymer ?
#
loop_
_entity_poly.entity_id
_entity_poly.type
_entity_poly.pdbx_seq_one_letter_code
_entity_poly.pdbx_strand_id
1 'polypeptide(L)'
;MLDEDYLILSTIHSAKGQEWKAVFVLNGVDGCIPSDLGAGTTEELEEERRLLYVAMTRARDQLDIVIPQRFYVTQQRRSGDRHLYAQRTRFIPDRILDRFEPRLWPGATFAQAARAAPRPAVDLAARMRGRWG
;
A
#
# COMPACT_ATOMS: atom_id res chain seq x y z
N MET A 1 -22.60 -23.77 16.30
CA MET A 1 -21.82 -22.54 16.08
C MET A 1 -22.15 -22.08 14.68
N LEU A 2 -22.87 -20.98 14.55
CA LEU A 2 -23.16 -20.38 13.24
C LEU A 2 -21.83 -19.92 12.68
N ASP A 3 -21.48 -20.44 11.53
CA ASP A 3 -20.31 -20.03 10.74
C ASP A 3 -20.69 -18.67 10.12
N GLU A 4 -20.53 -17.62 10.93
CA GLU A 4 -20.84 -16.26 10.48
C GLU A 4 -19.68 -15.79 9.61
N ASP A 5 -19.96 -15.55 8.34
CA ASP A 5 -19.02 -14.92 7.41
C ASP A 5 -18.79 -13.45 7.82
N TYR A 6 -17.74 -13.20 8.57
CA TYR A 6 -17.35 -11.84 8.96
C TYR A 6 -15.90 -11.53 8.56
N LEU A 7 -15.67 -10.27 8.31
CA LEU A 7 -14.34 -9.74 8.04
C LEU A 7 -13.57 -9.58 9.36
N ILE A 8 -12.38 -10.15 9.43
CA ILE A 8 -11.49 -10.04 10.57
C ILE A 8 -10.46 -8.93 10.30
N LEU A 9 -10.42 -7.93 11.17
CA LEU A 9 -9.36 -6.93 11.19
C LEU A 9 -8.36 -7.31 12.28
N SER A 10 -7.09 -7.40 11.90
CA SER A 10 -6.03 -7.83 12.80
C SER A 10 -4.74 -7.05 12.54
N THR A 11 -3.92 -6.90 13.57
CA THR A 11 -2.52 -6.52 13.37
C THR A 11 -1.71 -7.75 12.97
N ILE A 12 -0.54 -7.54 12.36
CA ILE A 12 0.35 -8.65 11.99
C ILE A 12 0.75 -9.46 13.23
N HIS A 13 1.03 -8.80 14.35
CA HIS A 13 1.38 -9.46 15.61
C HIS A 13 0.24 -10.34 16.15
N SER A 14 -0.98 -9.85 16.09
CA SER A 14 -2.16 -10.60 16.55
C SER A 14 -2.54 -11.75 15.61
N ALA A 15 -2.11 -11.70 14.37
CA ALA A 15 -2.35 -12.74 13.36
C ALA A 15 -1.46 -13.97 13.53
N LYS A 16 -0.44 -13.91 14.40
CA LYS A 16 0.48 -15.02 14.64
C LYS A 16 -0.28 -16.26 15.14
N GLY A 17 -0.05 -17.39 14.47
CA GLY A 17 -0.70 -18.66 14.80
C GLY A 17 -2.11 -18.84 14.21
N GLN A 18 -2.66 -17.84 13.54
CA GLN A 18 -3.95 -17.93 12.87
C GLN A 18 -3.75 -18.04 11.35
N GLU A 19 -4.73 -18.57 10.65
CA GLU A 19 -4.71 -18.71 9.19
C GLU A 19 -6.12 -18.51 8.64
N TRP A 20 -6.21 -17.89 7.47
CA TRP A 20 -7.47 -17.59 6.79
C TRP A 20 -7.41 -17.98 5.32
N LYS A 21 -8.56 -18.21 4.71
CA LYS A 21 -8.65 -18.51 3.27
C LYS A 21 -8.09 -17.37 2.43
N ALA A 22 -8.45 -16.14 2.76
CA ALA A 22 -7.99 -14.94 2.08
C ALA A 22 -7.41 -13.94 3.08
N VAL A 23 -6.29 -13.32 2.73
CA VAL A 23 -5.61 -12.29 3.53
C VAL A 23 -5.31 -11.09 2.66
N PHE A 24 -5.68 -9.92 3.14
CA PHE A 24 -5.34 -8.63 2.55
C PHE A 24 -4.33 -7.93 3.45
N VAL A 25 -3.10 -7.78 2.99
CA VAL A 25 -2.08 -6.98 3.67
C VAL A 25 -2.20 -5.55 3.19
N LEU A 26 -2.63 -4.66 4.07
CA LEU A 26 -2.84 -3.25 3.74
C LEU A 26 -1.53 -2.48 3.82
N ASN A 27 -1.42 -1.43 3.00
CA ASN A 27 -0.29 -0.50 3.00
C ASN A 27 1.08 -1.17 2.81
N GLY A 28 1.20 -2.02 1.77
CA GLY A 28 2.47 -2.64 1.37
C GLY A 28 3.45 -1.64 0.76
N VAL A 29 3.75 -0.57 1.47
CA VAL A 29 4.56 0.57 1.02
C VAL A 29 5.67 0.88 2.01
N ASP A 30 6.78 1.43 1.53
CA ASP A 30 7.83 1.98 2.39
C ASP A 30 7.24 3.11 3.26
N GLY A 31 7.59 3.11 4.54
CA GLY A 31 7.01 3.98 5.55
C GLY A 31 5.93 3.30 6.39
N CYS A 32 5.32 2.23 5.88
CA CYS A 32 4.39 1.36 6.62
C CYS A 32 4.96 -0.05 6.81
N ILE A 33 5.53 -0.62 5.75
CA ILE A 33 6.21 -1.93 5.76
C ILE A 33 7.49 -1.82 4.90
N PRO A 34 8.67 -1.60 5.48
CA PRO A 34 8.94 -1.34 6.91
C PRO A 34 8.35 -0.01 7.38
N SER A 35 8.05 0.08 8.68
CA SER A 35 7.66 1.35 9.29
C SER A 35 8.86 2.30 9.35
N ASP A 36 8.62 3.60 9.27
CA ASP A 36 9.68 4.61 9.39
C ASP A 36 10.39 4.54 10.75
N LEU A 37 9.70 4.09 11.78
CA LEU A 37 10.24 3.89 13.12
C LEU A 37 11.08 2.61 13.26
N GLY A 38 10.82 1.61 12.43
CA GLY A 38 11.49 0.30 12.45
C GLY A 38 12.56 0.13 11.37
N ALA A 39 13.04 1.20 10.75
CA ALA A 39 14.03 1.14 9.67
C ALA A 39 15.40 1.75 10.05
N GLY A 40 15.65 1.96 11.34
CA GLY A 40 16.85 2.63 11.82
C GLY A 40 18.10 1.74 11.84
N THR A 41 17.93 0.45 12.08
CA THR A 41 19.02 -0.53 12.14
C THR A 41 18.76 -1.72 11.22
N THR A 42 19.81 -2.48 10.92
CA THR A 42 19.68 -3.72 10.12
C THR A 42 18.80 -4.75 10.82
N GLU A 43 18.93 -4.86 12.13
CA GLU A 43 18.17 -5.79 12.96
C GLU A 43 16.67 -5.46 12.95
N GLU A 44 16.34 -4.17 13.08
CA GLU A 44 14.96 -3.69 13.00
C GLU A 44 14.35 -3.96 11.62
N LEU A 45 15.12 -3.72 10.56
CA LEU A 45 14.69 -3.97 9.20
C LEU A 45 14.43 -5.47 8.94
N GLU A 46 15.27 -6.35 9.49
CA GLU A 46 15.08 -7.80 9.42
C GLU A 46 13.83 -8.25 10.18
N GLU A 47 13.53 -7.63 11.33
CA GLU A 47 12.31 -7.94 12.08
C GLU A 47 11.06 -7.50 11.31
N GLU A 48 11.06 -6.30 10.73
CA GLU A 48 9.97 -5.82 9.88
C GLU A 48 9.74 -6.75 8.67
N ARG A 49 10.81 -7.27 8.08
CA ARG A 49 10.73 -8.26 7.00
C ARG A 49 10.09 -9.56 7.47
N ARG A 50 10.43 -10.03 8.66
CA ARG A 50 9.80 -11.22 9.26
C ARG A 50 8.32 -11.01 9.51
N LEU A 51 7.93 -9.82 9.97
CA LEU A 51 6.52 -9.49 10.18
C LEU A 51 5.74 -9.57 8.86
N LEU A 52 6.26 -9.02 7.77
CA LEU A 52 5.64 -9.17 6.46
C LEU A 52 5.52 -10.65 6.05
N TYR A 53 6.58 -11.43 6.24
CA TYR A 53 6.57 -12.86 5.96
C TYR A 53 5.49 -13.58 6.76
N VAL A 54 5.35 -13.29 8.05
CA VAL A 54 4.29 -13.85 8.89
C VAL A 54 2.92 -13.48 8.35
N ALA A 55 2.70 -12.21 8.00
CA ALA A 55 1.42 -11.76 7.43
C ALA A 55 1.07 -12.51 6.15
N MET A 56 2.02 -12.64 5.23
CA MET A 56 1.84 -13.35 3.96
C MET A 56 1.51 -14.83 4.16
N THR A 57 2.16 -15.48 5.12
CA THR A 57 1.97 -16.91 5.41
C THR A 57 0.68 -17.23 6.16
N ARG A 58 -0.11 -16.23 6.54
CA ARG A 58 -1.46 -16.43 7.13
C ARG A 58 -2.51 -16.77 6.08
N ALA A 59 -2.22 -16.52 4.80
CA ALA A 59 -3.12 -16.85 3.70
C ALA A 59 -3.00 -18.33 3.33
N ARG A 60 -4.15 -19.02 3.23
CA ARG A 60 -4.23 -20.39 2.73
C ARG A 60 -4.38 -20.44 1.22
N ASP A 61 -5.32 -19.66 0.69
CA ASP A 61 -5.74 -19.75 -0.72
C ASP A 61 -5.43 -18.47 -1.50
N GLN A 62 -5.63 -17.29 -0.88
CA GLN A 62 -5.49 -16.00 -1.54
C GLN A 62 -4.75 -15.00 -0.66
N LEU A 63 -3.75 -14.36 -1.25
CA LEU A 63 -3.01 -13.25 -0.64
C LEU A 63 -3.05 -12.05 -1.56
N ASP A 64 -3.55 -10.93 -1.06
CA ASP A 64 -3.52 -9.65 -1.73
C ASP A 64 -2.69 -8.66 -0.91
N ILE A 65 -1.71 -8.03 -1.55
CA ILE A 65 -0.93 -6.95 -0.95
C ILE A 65 -1.41 -5.64 -1.56
N VAL A 66 -2.05 -4.84 -0.74
CA VAL A 66 -2.65 -3.58 -1.17
C VAL A 66 -1.64 -2.45 -1.10
N ILE A 67 -1.37 -1.84 -2.24
CA ILE A 67 -0.46 -0.71 -2.38
C ILE A 67 -1.30 0.51 -2.75
N PRO A 68 -1.54 1.46 -1.81
CA PRO A 68 -2.25 2.69 -2.14
C PRO A 68 -1.40 3.55 -3.07
N GLN A 69 -2.02 4.27 -4.00
CA GLN A 69 -1.30 5.20 -4.88
C GLN A 69 -0.73 6.39 -4.10
N ARG A 70 -1.43 6.80 -3.05
CA ARG A 70 -1.02 7.87 -2.13
C ARG A 70 -1.32 7.45 -0.71
N PHE A 71 -0.45 7.81 0.21
CA PHE A 71 -0.75 7.67 1.62
C PHE A 71 -0.42 8.94 2.39
N TYR A 72 -1.13 9.13 3.50
CA TYR A 72 -1.03 10.32 4.32
C TYR A 72 0.11 10.19 5.34
N VAL A 73 1.00 11.18 5.37
CA VAL A 73 2.10 11.24 6.34
C VAL A 73 1.75 12.27 7.42
N THR A 74 1.61 11.80 8.65
CA THR A 74 1.17 12.64 9.78
C THR A 74 2.24 13.58 10.33
N GLN A 75 3.52 13.37 10.02
CA GLN A 75 4.64 14.11 10.62
C GLN A 75 5.31 15.14 9.70
N GLN A 76 4.69 15.53 8.60
CA GLN A 76 5.26 16.56 7.73
C GLN A 76 5.03 17.99 8.27
N ARG A 77 6.02 18.85 8.00
CA ARG A 77 5.97 20.28 8.31
C ARG A 77 4.72 20.94 7.68
N ARG A 78 4.19 21.94 8.37
CA ARG A 78 2.93 22.65 8.10
C ARG A 78 2.72 23.24 6.70
N SER A 79 3.69 23.21 5.81
CA SER A 79 3.67 23.87 4.49
C SER A 79 3.93 22.94 3.30
N GLY A 80 3.80 21.61 3.45
CA GLY A 80 3.97 20.63 2.38
C GLY A 80 2.70 19.85 2.03
N ASP A 81 2.67 19.28 0.84
CA ASP A 81 1.64 18.30 0.48
C ASP A 81 1.78 17.09 1.41
N ARG A 82 0.75 16.83 2.19
CA ARG A 82 0.72 15.74 3.18
C ARG A 82 0.57 14.35 2.54
N HIS A 83 0.47 14.30 1.23
CA HIS A 83 0.36 13.06 0.47
C HIS A 83 1.66 12.82 -0.29
N LEU A 84 2.29 11.70 0.00
CA LEU A 84 3.41 11.20 -0.79
C LEU A 84 2.91 10.13 -1.74
N TYR A 85 3.50 10.07 -2.94
CA TYR A 85 3.31 8.93 -3.81
C TYR A 85 3.91 7.70 -3.11
N ALA A 86 3.06 6.70 -2.90
CA ALA A 86 3.48 5.48 -2.22
C ALA A 86 4.46 4.70 -3.11
N GLN A 87 5.61 4.37 -2.55
CA GLN A 87 6.52 3.41 -3.15
C GLN A 87 6.22 2.04 -2.57
N ARG A 88 6.16 1.04 -3.44
CA ARG A 88 6.02 -0.35 -3.01
C ARG A 88 7.10 -0.69 -1.99
N THR A 89 6.73 -1.47 -0.99
CA THR A 89 7.68 -1.94 0.03
C THR A 89 8.95 -2.51 -0.58
N ARG A 90 10.11 -2.13 -0.06
CA ARG A 90 11.43 -2.65 -0.46
C ARG A 90 11.57 -4.15 -0.27
N PHE A 91 10.70 -4.77 0.54
CA PHE A 91 10.70 -6.22 0.75
C PHE A 91 10.11 -7.00 -0.43
N ILE A 92 9.44 -6.30 -1.35
CA ILE A 92 8.98 -6.87 -2.63
C ILE A 92 9.72 -6.15 -3.77
N PRO A 93 10.98 -6.51 -4.03
CA PRO A 93 11.78 -5.89 -5.08
C PRO A 93 11.31 -6.33 -6.49
N ASP A 94 11.72 -5.57 -7.50
CA ASP A 94 11.31 -5.82 -8.90
C ASP A 94 11.61 -7.24 -9.40
N ARG A 95 12.71 -7.84 -8.93
CA ARG A 95 13.13 -9.18 -9.34
C ARG A 95 12.15 -10.31 -8.97
N ILE A 96 11.17 -10.05 -8.09
CA ILE A 96 10.16 -11.04 -7.69
C ILE A 96 8.74 -10.64 -8.13
N LEU A 97 8.58 -9.56 -8.89
CA LEU A 97 7.25 -9.11 -9.32
C LEU A 97 6.56 -10.08 -10.26
N ASP A 98 7.31 -10.89 -10.98
CA ASP A 98 6.79 -11.97 -11.82
C ASP A 98 6.03 -13.05 -11.02
N ARG A 99 6.21 -13.07 -9.70
CA ARG A 99 5.48 -13.96 -8.76
C ARG A 99 4.14 -13.39 -8.32
N PHE A 100 3.84 -12.15 -8.67
CA PHE A 100 2.62 -11.45 -8.31
C PHE A 100 1.83 -11.08 -9.55
N GLU A 101 0.50 -11.17 -9.46
CA GLU A 101 -0.41 -10.65 -10.47
C GLU A 101 -0.82 -9.22 -10.10
N PRO A 102 -0.40 -8.19 -10.85
CA PRO A 102 -0.80 -6.83 -10.56
C PRO A 102 -2.27 -6.61 -10.94
N ARG A 103 -3.05 -6.08 -10.02
CA ARG A 103 -4.46 -5.73 -10.21
C ARG A 103 -4.70 -4.31 -9.75
N LEU A 104 -5.63 -3.62 -10.42
CA LEU A 104 -6.13 -2.33 -9.98
C LEU A 104 -7.51 -2.49 -9.37
N TRP A 105 -7.70 -1.88 -8.22
CA TRP A 105 -9.02 -1.81 -7.61
C TRP A 105 -9.82 -0.63 -8.20
N PRO A 106 -11.10 -0.82 -8.54
CA PRO A 106 -11.96 -1.99 -8.36
C PRO A 106 -12.04 -2.92 -9.58
N GLY A 107 -10.98 -3.67 -9.84
CA GLY A 107 -10.98 -4.71 -10.90
C GLY A 107 -10.65 -4.20 -12.31
N ALA A 108 -10.22 -2.95 -12.46
CA ALA A 108 -9.73 -2.44 -13.74
C ALA A 108 -8.29 -2.95 -14.01
N THR A 109 -7.98 -3.21 -15.27
CA THR A 109 -6.60 -3.44 -15.68
C THR A 109 -5.81 -2.13 -15.69
N PHE A 110 -4.47 -2.20 -15.52
CA PHE A 110 -3.61 -1.01 -15.62
C PHE A 110 -3.82 -0.24 -16.94
N ALA A 111 -4.05 -0.94 -18.04
CA ALA A 111 -4.35 -0.33 -19.33
C ALA A 111 -5.67 0.45 -19.34
N GLN A 112 -6.70 -0.04 -18.63
CA GLN A 112 -7.99 0.62 -18.51
C GLN A 112 -7.92 1.83 -17.57
N ALA A 113 -7.19 1.73 -16.46
CA ALA A 113 -7.03 2.83 -15.53
C ALA A 113 -6.18 3.97 -16.12
N ALA A 114 -5.15 3.66 -16.89
CA ALA A 114 -4.36 4.66 -17.59
C ALA A 114 -5.18 5.46 -18.63
N ARG A 115 -6.23 4.84 -19.20
CA ARG A 115 -7.17 5.49 -20.11
C ARG A 115 -8.27 6.27 -19.38
N ALA A 116 -8.65 5.81 -18.18
CA ALA A 116 -9.74 6.39 -17.38
C ALA A 116 -9.27 7.50 -16.41
N ALA A 117 -7.97 7.62 -16.16
CA ALA A 117 -7.44 8.68 -15.32
C ALA A 117 -7.72 10.04 -16.00
N PRO A 118 -8.56 10.91 -15.41
CA PRO A 118 -8.74 12.25 -15.96
C PRO A 118 -7.37 12.92 -15.92
N ARG A 119 -6.83 13.22 -17.09
CA ARG A 119 -5.68 14.13 -17.18
C ARG A 119 -6.14 15.42 -16.55
N PRO A 120 -5.51 15.93 -15.49
CA PRO A 120 -5.85 17.24 -14.98
C PRO A 120 -5.54 18.22 -16.10
N ALA A 121 -6.58 18.69 -16.76
CA ALA A 121 -6.50 19.83 -17.66
C ALA A 121 -6.25 21.06 -16.77
N VAL A 122 -5.02 21.24 -16.33
CA VAL A 122 -4.60 22.47 -15.69
C VAL A 122 -4.40 23.46 -16.83
N ASP A 123 -5.43 24.26 -17.13
CA ASP A 123 -5.28 25.41 -18.01
C ASP A 123 -4.42 26.46 -17.28
N LEU A 124 -3.11 26.32 -17.42
CA LEU A 124 -2.13 27.26 -16.89
C LEU A 124 -2.37 28.68 -17.43
N ALA A 125 -2.84 28.81 -18.64
CA ALA A 125 -3.13 30.10 -19.27
C ALA A 125 -4.31 30.80 -18.60
N ALA A 126 -5.36 30.07 -18.24
CA ALA A 126 -6.50 30.63 -17.50
C ALA A 126 -6.10 31.03 -16.07
N ARG A 127 -5.25 30.28 -15.44
CA ARG A 127 -4.74 30.56 -14.07
C ARG A 127 -3.82 31.78 -14.03
N MET A 128 -3.01 32.01 -15.08
CA MET A 128 -2.15 33.19 -15.18
C MET A 128 -2.94 34.46 -15.49
N ARG A 129 -3.98 34.39 -16.31
CA ARG A 129 -4.84 35.53 -16.62
C ARG A 129 -5.63 36.07 -15.41
N GLY A 130 -6.02 35.20 -14.48
CA GLY A 130 -6.72 35.60 -13.25
C GLY A 130 -5.84 36.24 -12.17
N ARG A 131 -4.51 36.26 -12.36
CA ARG A 131 -3.57 36.81 -11.38
C ARG A 131 -3.02 38.21 -11.71
N TRP A 132 -3.31 38.70 -12.92
CA TRP A 132 -2.83 39.99 -13.46
C TRP A 132 -3.96 40.86 -13.99
N GLY A 133 -5.19 40.61 -13.55
CA GLY A 133 -6.34 41.44 -13.82
C GLY A 133 -6.84 42.18 -12.58
#